data_df15b676fd3f196e549613b4b5271b7f
#
_entry.id   df15b676fd3f196e549613b4b5271b7f
#
_cell.length_a   1.000
_cell.length_b   1.000
_cell.length_c   1.000
_cell.angle_alpha   90.00
_cell.angle_beta   90.00
_cell.angle_gamma   90.00
#
_symmetry.space_group_name_H-M   'P 1'
#
loop_
_entity.id
_entity.type
_entity.pdbx_description
1 polymer ?
#
loop_
_entity_poly.entity_id
_entity_poly.type
_entity_poly.pdbx_seq_one_letter_code
_entity_poly.pdbx_strand_id
1 'polypeptide(L)'
;MTMMGTQIDDEEQLYENPWIFKGSPFLPKDINDLYGFVYCITNVVTGRKYIVRKYFWSFRKPRGKTRRVRSESDWKRYYGSSDELNEERKALGNLSFRRTILSVWDTKGLVNYEETRQLFLNNVLCESLNEEPAFYNSNILGRYMRKDYYGKGSTTSKEDV
;
A
#
# COMPACT_ATOMS: atom_id res chain seq x y z
N MET A 1 -17.30 1.56 43.41
CA MET A 1 -17.48 2.40 42.21
C MET A 1 -17.04 1.62 40.98
N THR A 2 -17.97 1.10 40.24
CA THR A 2 -17.69 0.43 38.97
C THR A 2 -17.40 1.50 37.93
N MET A 3 -16.15 1.58 37.51
CA MET A 3 -15.84 2.31 36.30
C MET A 3 -16.48 1.58 35.12
N MET A 4 -17.52 2.17 34.57
CA MET A 4 -18.00 1.73 33.26
C MET A 4 -16.91 2.05 32.26
N GLY A 5 -16.18 1.00 31.82
CA GLY A 5 -15.25 1.16 30.73
C GLY A 5 -16.02 1.68 29.52
N THR A 6 -15.60 2.80 28.97
CA THR A 6 -16.08 3.27 27.70
C THR A 6 -15.77 2.18 26.69
N GLN A 7 -16.80 1.50 26.18
CA GLN A 7 -16.62 0.66 25.00
C GLN A 7 -16.23 1.62 23.86
N ILE A 8 -14.95 1.56 23.51
CA ILE A 8 -14.49 2.21 22.30
C ILE A 8 -15.10 1.38 21.16
N ASP A 9 -15.97 1.98 20.36
CA ASP A 9 -16.50 1.34 19.17
C ASP A 9 -15.33 0.86 18.29
N ASP A 10 -15.45 -0.34 17.71
CA ASP A 10 -14.43 -0.90 16.82
C ASP A 10 -14.03 0.09 15.71
N GLU A 11 -14.94 0.99 15.33
CA GLU A 11 -14.72 2.03 14.32
C GLU A 11 -13.74 3.14 14.76
N GLU A 12 -13.55 3.33 16.07
CA GLU A 12 -12.63 4.32 16.62
C GLU A 12 -11.35 3.70 17.20
N GLN A 13 -11.26 2.37 17.21
CA GLN A 13 -10.13 1.67 17.80
C GLN A 13 -8.86 1.83 16.95
N LEU A 14 -7.80 2.35 17.59
CA LEU A 14 -6.47 2.40 17.01
C LEU A 14 -5.88 0.98 16.94
N TYR A 15 -5.35 0.62 15.79
CA TYR A 15 -4.71 -0.66 15.52
C TYR A 15 -3.19 -0.49 15.42
N GLU A 16 -2.44 -1.60 15.46
CA GLU A 16 -0.98 -1.57 15.43
C GLU A 16 -0.45 -0.90 14.16
N ASN A 17 0.51 0.02 14.33
CA ASN A 17 1.18 0.74 13.26
C ASN A 17 0.18 1.27 12.22
N PRO A 18 -0.74 2.15 12.63
CA PRO A 18 -1.85 2.54 11.77
C PRO A 18 -1.39 3.20 10.47
N TRP A 19 -2.20 3.02 9.43
CA TRP A 19 -2.06 3.80 8.20
C TRP A 19 -2.23 5.28 8.50
N ILE A 20 -1.33 6.11 7.98
CA ILE A 20 -1.40 7.55 8.14
C ILE A 20 -1.93 8.18 6.86
N PHE A 21 -2.98 8.97 6.97
CA PHE A 21 -3.56 9.73 5.88
C PHE A 21 -3.65 11.20 6.27
N LYS A 22 -3.02 12.08 5.47
CA LYS A 22 -2.96 13.53 5.74
C LYS A 22 -2.48 13.85 7.17
N GLY A 23 -1.49 13.10 7.64
CA GLY A 23 -0.87 13.33 8.93
C GLY A 23 -1.59 12.72 10.14
N SER A 24 -2.69 12.01 9.94
CA SER A 24 -3.47 11.39 11.03
C SER A 24 -3.72 9.91 10.78
N PRO A 25 -3.87 9.09 11.84
CA PRO A 25 -4.25 7.70 11.68
C PRO A 25 -5.58 7.56 10.93
N PHE A 26 -5.60 6.65 9.96
CA PHE A 26 -6.82 6.32 9.23
C PHE A 26 -7.56 5.21 9.99
N LEU A 27 -8.76 5.53 10.46
CA LEU A 27 -9.56 4.65 11.31
C LEU A 27 -10.69 3.98 10.50
N PRO A 28 -11.23 2.84 10.97
CA PRO A 28 -12.36 2.19 10.29
C PRO A 28 -13.54 3.11 10.01
N LYS A 29 -13.84 4.06 10.89
CA LYS A 29 -14.90 5.05 10.69
C LYS A 29 -14.67 5.97 9.48
N ASP A 30 -13.44 6.08 9.01
CA ASP A 30 -13.08 6.95 7.89
C ASP A 30 -13.32 6.28 6.52
N ILE A 31 -13.64 4.98 6.51
CA ILE A 31 -13.88 4.24 5.27
C ILE A 31 -15.11 4.74 4.53
N ASN A 32 -16.24 4.93 5.24
CA ASN A 32 -17.52 5.32 4.65
C ASN A 32 -17.84 4.49 3.39
N ASP A 33 -18.04 5.15 2.25
CA ASP A 33 -18.32 4.51 0.95
C ASP A 33 -17.06 4.31 0.09
N LEU A 34 -15.88 4.47 0.66
CA LEU A 34 -14.62 4.30 -0.07
C LEU A 34 -14.41 2.84 -0.47
N TYR A 35 -13.88 2.65 -1.67
CA TYR A 35 -13.58 1.33 -2.21
C TYR A 35 -12.18 0.86 -1.80
N GLY A 36 -11.20 1.75 -1.88
CA GLY A 36 -9.82 1.42 -1.58
C GLY A 36 -8.91 2.63 -1.57
N PHE A 37 -7.63 2.35 -1.48
CA PHE A 37 -6.60 3.38 -1.36
C PHE A 37 -5.32 2.99 -2.08
N VAL A 38 -4.55 4.00 -2.44
CA VAL A 38 -3.18 3.86 -2.94
C VAL A 38 -2.25 4.26 -1.80
N TYR A 39 -1.24 3.46 -1.56
CA TYR A 39 -0.37 3.64 -0.40
C TYR A 39 1.11 3.57 -0.75
N CYS A 40 1.90 4.10 0.17
CA CYS A 40 3.35 3.94 0.19
C CYS A 40 3.78 3.37 1.53
N ILE A 41 4.50 2.25 1.51
CA ILE A 41 5.17 1.73 2.69
C ILE A 41 6.64 2.11 2.58
N THR A 42 7.19 2.72 3.63
CA THR A 42 8.58 3.16 3.68
C THR A 42 9.32 2.40 4.77
N ASN A 43 10.39 1.70 4.39
CA ASN A 43 11.36 1.19 5.35
C ASN A 43 12.15 2.39 5.88
N VAL A 44 11.91 2.78 7.13
CA VAL A 44 12.52 4.00 7.70
C VAL A 44 14.02 3.83 7.96
N VAL A 45 14.52 2.60 7.99
CA VAL A 45 15.95 2.31 8.16
C VAL A 45 16.73 2.54 6.85
N THR A 46 16.20 2.08 5.73
CA THR A 46 16.87 2.14 4.42
C THR A 46 16.36 3.27 3.52
N GLY A 47 15.15 3.75 3.75
CA GLY A 47 14.48 4.71 2.89
C GLY A 47 13.77 4.06 1.68
N ARG A 48 13.87 2.75 1.50
CA ARG A 48 13.22 2.04 0.40
C ARG A 48 11.72 2.05 0.56
N LYS A 49 11.00 2.09 -0.56
CA LYS A 49 9.54 2.29 -0.60
C LYS A 49 8.82 1.25 -1.45
N TYR A 50 7.54 1.13 -1.19
CA TYR A 50 6.65 0.24 -1.93
C TYR A 50 5.32 0.95 -2.16
N ILE A 51 4.94 1.17 -3.42
CA ILE A 51 3.69 1.83 -3.79
C ILE A 51 2.78 0.80 -4.46
N VAL A 52 1.60 0.59 -3.91
CA VAL A 52 0.58 -0.33 -4.43
C VAL A 52 -0.79 0.15 -3.96
N ARG A 53 -1.83 -0.56 -4.35
CA ARG A 53 -3.20 -0.34 -3.90
C ARG A 53 -3.63 -1.38 -2.89
N LYS A 54 -4.68 -1.05 -2.13
CA LYS A 54 -5.40 -2.00 -1.29
C LYS A 54 -6.88 -1.65 -1.31
N TYR A 55 -7.72 -2.65 -1.41
CA TYR A 55 -9.16 -2.47 -1.28
C TYR A 55 -9.57 -2.65 0.19
N PHE A 56 -10.52 -1.85 0.65
CA PHE A 56 -11.10 -2.01 1.98
C PHE A 56 -11.98 -3.24 2.08
N TRP A 57 -12.51 -3.71 0.95
CA TRP A 57 -13.50 -4.77 0.89
C TRP A 57 -12.99 -5.98 0.13
N SER A 58 -13.40 -7.15 0.61
CA SER A 58 -13.20 -8.42 -0.09
C SER A 58 -14.56 -8.94 -0.54
N PHE A 59 -14.62 -9.44 -1.76
CA PHE A 59 -15.85 -10.00 -2.33
C PHE A 59 -15.63 -11.47 -2.59
N ARG A 60 -16.14 -12.33 -1.70
CA ARG A 60 -15.99 -13.77 -1.81
C ARG A 60 -17.35 -14.45 -1.87
N LYS A 61 -17.42 -15.59 -2.58
CA LYS A 61 -18.55 -16.48 -2.49
C LYS A 61 -18.36 -17.38 -1.28
N PRO A 62 -19.23 -17.30 -0.26
CA PRO A 62 -19.19 -18.26 0.82
C PRO A 62 -19.47 -19.66 0.30
N ARG A 63 -18.93 -20.69 0.95
CA ARG A 63 -19.13 -22.09 0.59
C ARG A 63 -20.63 -22.41 0.54
N GLY A 64 -21.11 -22.96 -0.60
CA GLY A 64 -22.51 -23.28 -0.79
C GLY A 64 -23.41 -22.11 -1.20
N LYS A 65 -22.85 -20.93 -1.43
CA LYS A 65 -23.58 -19.74 -1.88
C LYS A 65 -23.27 -19.41 -3.33
N THR A 66 -24.27 -18.88 -4.06
CA THR A 66 -24.13 -18.47 -5.46
C THR A 66 -23.74 -17.00 -5.59
N ARG A 67 -23.95 -16.18 -4.54
CA ARG A 67 -23.66 -14.74 -4.55
C ARG A 67 -22.37 -14.44 -3.79
N ARG A 68 -21.63 -13.46 -4.29
CA ARG A 68 -20.49 -12.89 -3.58
C ARG A 68 -20.97 -12.04 -2.42
N VAL A 69 -20.33 -12.18 -1.26
CA VAL A 69 -20.62 -11.38 -0.07
C VAL A 69 -19.48 -10.41 0.15
N ARG A 70 -19.81 -9.15 0.40
CA ARG A 70 -18.85 -8.12 0.79
C ARG A 70 -18.46 -8.32 2.24
N SER A 71 -17.16 -8.37 2.50
CA SER A 71 -16.61 -8.38 3.86
C SER A 71 -15.41 -7.44 3.93
N GLU A 72 -15.12 -6.94 5.12
CA GLU A 72 -13.94 -6.11 5.32
C GLU A 72 -12.67 -6.92 5.03
N SER A 73 -11.74 -6.32 4.28
CA SER A 73 -10.44 -6.94 4.00
C SER A 73 -9.50 -6.83 5.21
N ASP A 74 -8.30 -7.39 5.08
CA ASP A 74 -7.26 -7.31 6.10
C ASP A 74 -6.44 -6.01 6.05
N TRP A 75 -7.01 -4.94 5.53
CA TRP A 75 -6.31 -3.67 5.28
C TRP A 75 -5.59 -3.09 6.52
N LYS A 76 -6.13 -3.28 7.72
CA LYS A 76 -5.51 -2.76 8.96
C LYS A 76 -4.15 -3.37 9.26
N ARG A 77 -3.93 -4.63 8.90
CA ARG A 77 -2.69 -5.37 9.16
C ARG A 77 -1.85 -5.66 7.91
N TYR A 78 -2.23 -5.09 6.78
CA TYR A 78 -1.64 -5.38 5.48
C TYR A 78 -0.35 -4.58 5.25
N TYR A 79 0.69 -5.27 4.82
CA TYR A 79 2.00 -4.68 4.49
C TYR A 79 2.42 -4.95 3.05
N GLY A 80 1.49 -5.27 2.19
CA GLY A 80 1.77 -5.55 0.79
C GLY A 80 2.19 -7.00 0.53
N SER A 81 2.38 -7.31 -0.75
CA SER A 81 2.68 -8.66 -1.23
C SER A 81 4.14 -8.83 -1.68
N SER A 82 5.01 -7.86 -1.44
CA SER A 82 6.42 -7.97 -1.78
C SER A 82 7.14 -8.91 -0.81
N ASP A 83 7.70 -10.00 -1.34
CA ASP A 83 8.48 -10.94 -0.53
C ASP A 83 9.71 -10.26 0.07
N GLU A 84 10.40 -9.43 -0.70
CA GLU A 84 11.59 -8.70 -0.26
C GLU A 84 11.27 -7.76 0.91
N LEU A 85 10.19 -6.97 0.80
CA LEU A 85 9.74 -6.09 1.87
C LEU A 85 9.39 -6.90 3.12
N ASN A 86 8.64 -7.99 2.96
CA ASN A 86 8.20 -8.81 4.09
C ASN A 86 9.35 -9.54 4.78
N GLU A 87 10.40 -9.94 4.04
CA GLU A 87 11.61 -10.50 4.64
C GLU A 87 12.36 -9.46 5.48
N GLU A 88 12.50 -8.24 4.98
CA GLU A 88 13.11 -7.17 5.76
C GLU A 88 12.25 -6.80 6.98
N ARG A 89 10.92 -6.85 6.84
CA ARG A 89 10.00 -6.60 7.95
C ARG A 89 10.13 -7.64 9.08
N LYS A 90 10.36 -8.90 8.74
CA LYS A 90 10.64 -9.94 9.74
C LYS A 90 11.91 -9.63 10.52
N ALA A 91 12.94 -9.13 9.84
CA ALA A 91 14.22 -8.81 10.47
C ALA A 91 14.19 -7.52 11.30
N LEU A 92 13.49 -6.49 10.83
CA LEU A 92 13.51 -5.15 11.44
C LEU A 92 12.31 -4.85 12.34
N GLY A 93 11.23 -5.61 12.23
CA GLY A 93 9.98 -5.38 12.94
C GLY A 93 9.02 -4.43 12.22
N ASN A 94 7.74 -4.55 12.54
CA ASN A 94 6.67 -3.81 11.87
C ASN A 94 6.80 -2.29 11.99
N LEU A 95 7.25 -1.80 13.13
CA LEU A 95 7.36 -0.35 13.39
C LEU A 95 8.46 0.33 12.57
N SER A 96 9.36 -0.43 11.95
CA SER A 96 10.35 0.09 11.02
C SER A 96 9.77 0.39 9.63
N PHE A 97 8.49 0.08 9.42
CA PHE A 97 7.79 0.27 8.14
C PHE A 97 6.63 1.23 8.34
N ARG A 98 6.81 2.46 7.86
CA ARG A 98 5.76 3.48 7.92
C ARG A 98 4.77 3.25 6.79
N ARG A 99 3.49 3.17 7.15
CA ARG A 99 2.40 2.95 6.19
C ARG A 99 1.65 4.25 5.96
N THR A 100 1.75 4.79 4.76
CA THR A 100 1.14 6.07 4.39
C THR A 100 0.12 5.86 3.28
N ILE A 101 -1.10 6.36 3.49
CA ILE A 101 -2.11 6.42 2.44
C ILE A 101 -1.85 7.68 1.61
N LEU A 102 -1.63 7.49 0.31
CA LEU A 102 -1.42 8.59 -0.64
C LEU A 102 -2.75 9.19 -1.07
N SER A 103 -3.75 8.35 -1.33
CA SER A 103 -5.07 8.77 -1.79
C SER A 103 -6.11 7.68 -1.54
N VAL A 104 -7.37 8.11 -1.38
CA VAL A 104 -8.52 7.23 -1.18
C VAL A 104 -9.54 7.46 -2.29
N TRP A 105 -10.24 6.41 -2.70
CA TRP A 105 -11.12 6.44 -3.88
C TRP A 105 -12.36 5.59 -3.66
N ASP A 106 -13.47 5.98 -4.25
CA ASP A 106 -14.77 5.34 -4.07
C ASP A 106 -15.11 4.28 -5.13
N THR A 107 -14.28 4.13 -6.17
CA THR A 107 -14.49 3.09 -7.18
C THR A 107 -13.22 2.28 -7.42
N LYS A 108 -13.40 1.03 -7.82
CA LYS A 108 -12.29 0.15 -8.21
C LYS A 108 -11.46 0.72 -9.35
N GLY A 109 -12.13 1.28 -10.35
CA GLY A 109 -11.45 1.87 -11.51
C GLY A 109 -10.53 3.02 -11.12
N LEU A 110 -10.98 3.92 -10.24
CA LEU A 110 -10.18 5.05 -9.77
C LEU A 110 -8.99 4.59 -8.93
N VAL A 111 -9.18 3.59 -8.06
CA VAL A 111 -8.07 3.02 -7.28
C VAL A 111 -6.99 2.47 -8.22
N ASN A 112 -7.39 1.67 -9.21
CA ASN A 112 -6.46 1.04 -10.14
C ASN A 112 -5.76 2.06 -11.04
N TYR A 113 -6.49 3.06 -11.50
CA TYR A 113 -5.94 4.13 -12.32
C TYR A 113 -4.87 4.91 -11.54
N GLU A 114 -5.20 5.34 -10.33
CA GLU A 114 -4.29 6.12 -9.50
C GLU A 114 -3.06 5.32 -9.09
N GLU A 115 -3.21 4.04 -8.77
CA GLU A 115 -2.05 3.17 -8.53
C GLU A 115 -1.08 3.20 -9.71
N THR A 116 -1.61 2.96 -10.91
CA THR A 116 -0.81 2.90 -12.13
C THR A 116 -0.12 4.24 -12.40
N ARG A 117 -0.85 5.34 -12.21
CA ARG A 117 -0.30 6.69 -12.36
C ARG A 117 0.85 6.94 -11.39
N GLN A 118 0.69 6.57 -10.12
CA GLN A 118 1.72 6.74 -9.11
C GLN A 118 2.97 5.90 -9.40
N LEU A 119 2.79 4.69 -9.91
CA LEU A 119 3.91 3.82 -10.25
C LEU A 119 4.78 4.40 -11.35
N PHE A 120 4.17 4.95 -12.40
CA PHE A 120 4.92 5.61 -13.48
C PHE A 120 5.48 6.97 -13.04
N LEU A 121 4.69 7.75 -12.33
CA LEU A 121 5.11 9.07 -11.86
C LEU A 121 6.37 9.00 -10.97
N ASN A 122 6.44 8.00 -10.12
CA ASN A 122 7.59 7.78 -9.21
C ASN A 122 8.70 6.97 -9.84
N ASN A 123 8.54 6.53 -11.09
CA ASN A 123 9.54 5.73 -11.82
C ASN A 123 10.04 4.54 -10.99
N VAL A 124 9.11 3.80 -10.41
CA VAL A 124 9.41 2.79 -9.38
C VAL A 124 10.31 1.66 -9.83
N LEU A 125 10.36 1.38 -11.15
CA LEU A 125 11.20 0.30 -11.70
C LEU A 125 12.65 0.73 -11.92
N CYS A 126 12.94 2.03 -11.93
CA CYS A 126 14.25 2.55 -12.35
C CYS A 126 14.99 3.32 -11.27
N GLU A 127 14.28 3.88 -10.29
CA GLU A 127 14.90 4.69 -9.25
C GLU A 127 15.83 3.87 -8.37
N SER A 128 16.95 4.47 -8.01
CA SER A 128 18.00 3.85 -7.21
C SER A 128 18.22 4.61 -5.92
N LEU A 129 18.56 3.90 -4.86
CA LEU A 129 18.89 4.46 -3.56
C LEU A 129 20.07 3.66 -2.99
N ASN A 130 21.21 4.31 -2.74
CA ASN A 130 22.41 3.65 -2.26
C ASN A 130 22.82 2.43 -3.11
N GLU A 131 22.76 2.60 -4.43
CA GLU A 131 23.15 1.57 -5.42
C GLU A 131 22.19 0.35 -5.48
N GLU A 132 21.06 0.43 -4.81
CA GLU A 132 20.02 -0.59 -4.84
C GLU A 132 18.69 0.00 -5.37
N PRO A 133 17.74 -0.84 -5.82
CA PRO A 133 16.42 -0.33 -6.18
C PRO A 133 15.79 0.45 -5.04
N ALA A 134 15.37 1.68 -5.32
CA ALA A 134 14.72 2.53 -4.32
C ALA A 134 13.35 2.01 -3.92
N PHE A 135 12.72 1.21 -4.78
CA PHE A 135 11.40 0.66 -4.56
C PHE A 135 11.44 -0.87 -4.53
N TYR A 136 10.59 -1.46 -3.69
CA TYR A 136 10.40 -2.90 -3.66
C TYR A 136 9.58 -3.40 -4.85
N ASN A 137 8.93 -2.50 -5.60
CA ASN A 137 8.11 -2.85 -6.75
C ASN A 137 8.93 -3.58 -7.81
N SER A 138 8.50 -4.79 -8.19
CA SER A 138 9.18 -5.62 -9.19
C SER A 138 8.58 -5.50 -10.58
N ASN A 139 7.38 -4.94 -10.69
CA ASN A 139 6.69 -4.80 -11.96
C ASN A 139 5.62 -3.71 -11.91
N ILE A 140 5.15 -3.29 -13.08
CA ILE A 140 3.96 -2.49 -13.25
C ILE A 140 3.01 -3.27 -14.14
N LEU A 141 1.79 -3.54 -13.65
CA LEU A 141 0.72 -4.27 -14.36
C LEU A 141 1.11 -5.70 -14.80
N GLY A 142 2.14 -6.30 -14.19
CA GLY A 142 2.64 -7.60 -14.65
C GLY A 142 3.22 -7.57 -16.06
N ARG A 143 3.36 -6.38 -16.65
CA ARG A 143 3.81 -6.18 -18.03
C ARG A 143 5.22 -5.60 -18.11
N TYR A 144 5.50 -4.62 -17.29
CA TYR A 144 6.80 -3.97 -17.22
C TYR A 144 7.55 -4.52 -16.01
N MET A 145 8.69 -5.20 -16.25
CA MET A 145 9.43 -5.88 -15.19
C MET A 145 10.69 -5.09 -14.83
N ARG A 146 10.94 -4.91 -13.52
CA ARG A 146 12.13 -4.20 -13.02
C ARG A 146 13.42 -4.71 -13.65
N LYS A 147 13.56 -6.02 -13.81
CA LYS A 147 14.75 -6.66 -14.40
C LYS A 147 15.08 -6.16 -15.80
N ASP A 148 14.11 -5.67 -16.53
CA ASP A 148 14.27 -5.21 -17.92
C ASP A 148 14.66 -3.73 -18.01
N TYR A 149 14.42 -2.94 -16.95
CA TYR A 149 14.57 -1.48 -16.97
C TYR A 149 15.54 -0.95 -15.94
N TYR A 150 15.67 -1.59 -14.78
CA TYR A 150 16.54 -1.12 -13.73
C TYR A 150 18.01 -1.20 -14.16
N GLY A 151 18.75 -0.10 -13.99
CA GLY A 151 20.14 -0.04 -14.38
C GLY A 151 20.37 0.02 -15.89
N LYS A 152 19.31 0.05 -16.69
CA LYS A 152 19.38 0.24 -18.14
C LYS A 152 19.33 1.74 -18.42
N GLY A 153 20.46 2.38 -18.47
CA GLY A 153 20.53 3.79 -18.75
C GLY A 153 19.89 4.14 -20.08
N SER A 154 19.19 5.28 -20.13
CA SER A 154 18.78 5.86 -21.40
C SER A 154 20.02 6.26 -22.20
N THR A 155 20.07 5.86 -23.47
CA THR A 155 21.10 6.34 -24.39
C THR A 155 20.81 7.74 -24.87
N THR A 156 19.61 8.26 -24.56
CA THR A 156 19.19 9.61 -24.90
C THR A 156 19.60 10.56 -23.78
N SER A 157 20.36 11.60 -24.08
CA SER A 157 20.67 12.62 -23.07
C SER A 157 19.41 13.45 -22.79
N LYS A 158 19.31 14.04 -21.58
CA LYS A 158 18.21 14.92 -21.20
C LYS A 158 18.09 16.15 -22.13
N GLU A 159 19.13 16.45 -22.88
CA GLU A 159 19.17 17.57 -23.83
C GLU A 159 18.50 17.22 -25.16
N ASP A 160 18.21 15.95 -25.42
CA ASP A 160 17.61 15.45 -26.67
C ASP A 160 16.08 15.36 -26.62
N VAL A 161 15.45 15.88 -25.58
CA VAL A 161 14.00 15.86 -25.40
C VAL A 161 13.38 17.15 -25.92
#